data_50db432baa8c847b5c35a6f94703595a
#
_entry.id   50db432baa8c847b5c35a6f94703595a
#
_cell.length_a   1.000
_cell.length_b   1.000
_cell.length_c   1.000
_cell.angle_alpha   90.00
_cell.angle_beta   90.00
_cell.angle_gamma   90.00
#
_symmetry.space_group_name_H-M   'P 1'
#
loop_
_entity.id
_entity.type
_entity.pdbx_description
1 polymer ?
#
loop_
_entity_poly.entity_id
_entity_poly.type
_entity_poly.pdbx_seq_one_letter_code
_entity_poly.pdbx_strand_id
1 'polypeptide(L)'
;MKRRAFITLVGGAATWPLAARAQPAGMRRIGVFTNLAADDPESQARIGAFLQGLQQSGWTIGSSVRIDYRWGTTDYARYHQYAADLVALSPDVILCVAGAALTSLQQATRTIPIVFVGAIDPVGAGQVASLARPSGNATGFALFEYGLSGKWLELLKQLAPGVTRAAVLRDSGTAGGIGRFAAIQSVAPSLSTTLSALDVRDAAEIERTVTAFAGEPNGGLIVPLSGLAISHRDLIVTLAARHRLPAVYSYRPFITAGGLVSYGPDLINQYRRAASYGDRILKGEKPGDLPVMLPTKFEFVINIKTAKALGIQISDNLLSLADEVIE
;
A
#
# COMPACT_ATOMS: atom_id res chain seq x y z
N MET A 1 49.11 -68.88 -15.15
CA MET A 1 49.54 -67.50 -15.49
C MET A 1 48.51 -66.59 -14.92
N LYS A 2 48.85 -65.98 -13.94
CA LYS A 2 48.66 -64.75 -13.15
C LYS A 2 47.37 -63.96 -13.36
N ARG A 3 46.39 -64.18 -12.45
CA ARG A 3 45.13 -63.46 -12.25
C ARG A 3 45.28 -62.18 -11.40
N ARG A 4 46.43 -61.48 -11.42
CA ARG A 4 46.71 -60.39 -10.46
C ARG A 4 46.91 -59.00 -11.04
N ALA A 5 46.56 -58.76 -12.32
CA ALA A 5 46.80 -57.46 -12.95
C ALA A 5 45.54 -56.70 -13.40
N PHE A 6 44.33 -57.12 -12.95
CA PHE A 6 43.09 -56.49 -13.44
C PHE A 6 42.31 -55.66 -12.35
N ILE A 7 42.86 -55.56 -11.12
CA ILE A 7 42.15 -54.88 -10.00
C ILE A 7 42.69 -53.47 -9.70
N THR A 8 43.76 -53.02 -10.37
CA THR A 8 44.39 -51.71 -10.07
C THR A 8 44.01 -50.56 -11.00
N LEU A 9 43.00 -50.70 -11.85
CA LEU A 9 42.64 -49.65 -12.86
C LEU A 9 41.20 -49.12 -12.71
N VAL A 10 40.45 -49.51 -11.66
CA VAL A 10 39.08 -49.05 -11.42
C VAL A 10 38.96 -48.10 -10.19
N GLY A 11 40.08 -47.90 -9.47
CA GLY A 11 40.08 -47.09 -8.22
C GLY A 11 40.34 -45.58 -8.35
N GLY A 12 40.54 -45.06 -9.59
CA GLY A 12 41.01 -43.67 -9.83
C GLY A 12 40.00 -42.67 -10.34
N ALA A 13 38.69 -43.01 -10.52
CA ALA A 13 37.73 -42.15 -11.20
C ALA A 13 36.58 -41.63 -10.31
N ALA A 14 36.68 -41.72 -8.99
CA ALA A 14 35.54 -41.39 -8.11
C ALA A 14 35.78 -40.24 -7.12
N THR A 15 36.72 -39.34 -7.36
CA THR A 15 36.87 -38.12 -6.53
C THR A 15 37.10 -36.89 -7.41
N TRP A 16 36.23 -36.66 -8.36
CA TRP A 16 36.04 -35.27 -8.81
C TRP A 16 35.11 -34.59 -7.83
N PRO A 17 35.58 -33.58 -7.07
CA PRO A 17 34.64 -32.77 -6.34
C PRO A 17 33.75 -32.11 -7.37
N LEU A 18 32.46 -32.41 -7.33
CA LEU A 18 31.41 -31.58 -7.88
C LEU A 18 31.46 -30.27 -7.09
N ALA A 19 32.48 -29.45 -7.34
CA ALA A 19 32.40 -28.03 -7.11
C ALA A 19 31.25 -27.55 -7.98
N ALA A 20 30.02 -27.58 -7.44
CA ALA A 20 28.94 -26.79 -7.99
C ALA A 20 29.50 -25.36 -8.06
N ARG A 21 29.99 -24.98 -9.24
CA ARG A 21 30.26 -23.59 -9.54
C ARG A 21 28.92 -22.91 -9.36
N ALA A 22 28.72 -22.29 -8.20
CA ALA A 22 27.80 -21.19 -8.06
C ALA A 22 28.21 -20.23 -9.19
N GLN A 23 27.45 -20.20 -10.30
CA GLN A 23 27.57 -19.13 -11.25
C GLN A 23 27.56 -17.85 -10.45
N PRO A 24 28.49 -16.89 -10.67
CA PRO A 24 28.37 -15.60 -10.06
C PRO A 24 26.97 -15.13 -10.40
N ALA A 25 26.13 -15.00 -9.36
CA ALA A 25 24.76 -14.57 -9.55
C ALA A 25 24.85 -13.21 -10.24
N GLY A 26 24.49 -13.18 -11.54
CA GLY A 26 24.46 -11.94 -12.30
C GLY A 26 23.63 -10.94 -11.50
N MET A 27 23.98 -9.66 -11.56
CA MET A 27 23.25 -8.59 -10.87
C MET A 27 21.76 -8.75 -11.14
N ARG A 28 20.96 -8.98 -10.07
CA ARG A 28 19.53 -9.09 -10.17
C ARG A 28 18.89 -7.74 -10.47
N ARG A 29 17.76 -7.74 -11.12
CA ARG A 29 17.04 -6.52 -11.47
C ARG A 29 15.67 -6.50 -10.81
N ILE A 30 15.36 -5.41 -10.10
CA ILE A 30 14.05 -5.15 -9.52
C ILE A 30 13.42 -3.96 -10.24
N GLY A 31 12.21 -4.14 -10.77
CA GLY A 31 11.38 -3.02 -11.19
C GLY A 31 10.60 -2.46 -10.01
N VAL A 32 10.43 -1.15 -9.93
CA VAL A 32 9.57 -0.50 -8.92
C VAL A 32 8.58 0.41 -9.64
N PHE A 33 7.28 0.17 -9.43
CA PHE A 33 6.22 0.99 -9.94
C PHE A 33 5.38 1.56 -8.80
N THR A 34 5.50 2.85 -8.54
CA THR A 34 4.79 3.58 -7.48
C THR A 34 3.78 4.56 -8.07
N ASN A 35 2.80 4.97 -7.27
CA ASN A 35 1.76 5.95 -7.62
C ASN A 35 2.03 7.35 -7.02
N LEU A 36 3.22 7.57 -6.48
CA LEU A 36 3.67 8.84 -5.93
C LEU A 36 4.88 9.36 -6.71
N ALA A 37 5.09 10.68 -6.66
CA ALA A 37 6.25 11.31 -7.25
C ALA A 37 7.54 10.91 -6.52
N ALA A 38 8.68 11.03 -7.22
CA ALA A 38 9.98 10.65 -6.68
C ALA A 38 10.41 11.50 -5.47
N ASP A 39 10.04 12.77 -5.45
CA ASP A 39 10.35 13.75 -4.42
C ASP A 39 9.32 13.81 -3.28
N ASP A 40 8.23 13.06 -3.38
CA ASP A 40 7.25 12.97 -2.29
C ASP A 40 7.88 12.27 -1.07
N PRO A 41 7.87 12.89 0.13
CA PRO A 41 8.48 12.33 1.34
C PRO A 41 7.92 10.96 1.71
N GLU A 42 6.64 10.72 1.45
CA GLU A 42 5.99 9.44 1.71
C GLU A 42 6.50 8.36 0.75
N SER A 43 6.70 8.72 -0.53
CA SER A 43 7.31 7.83 -1.52
C SER A 43 8.71 7.40 -1.09
N GLN A 44 9.52 8.37 -0.65
CA GLN A 44 10.88 8.12 -0.16
C GLN A 44 10.88 7.22 1.09
N ALA A 45 9.98 7.45 2.04
CA ALA A 45 9.88 6.64 3.25
C ALA A 45 9.50 5.18 2.93
N ARG A 46 8.52 4.97 2.04
CA ARG A 46 8.07 3.64 1.61
C ARG A 46 9.17 2.87 0.89
N ILE A 47 9.78 3.50 -0.12
CA ILE A 47 10.87 2.89 -0.87
C ILE A 47 12.08 2.66 0.04
N GLY A 48 12.42 3.61 0.90
CA GLY A 48 13.49 3.45 1.90
C GLY A 48 13.29 2.21 2.78
N ALA A 49 12.06 1.97 3.26
CA ALA A 49 11.73 0.78 4.04
C ALA A 49 11.91 -0.53 3.25
N PHE A 50 11.52 -0.53 1.97
CA PHE A 50 11.74 -1.68 1.07
C PHE A 50 13.24 -1.93 0.85
N LEU A 51 14.02 -0.88 0.53
CA LEU A 51 15.46 -0.99 0.31
C LEU A 51 16.18 -1.49 1.58
N GLN A 52 15.80 -0.97 2.74
CA GLN A 52 16.33 -1.43 4.03
C GLN A 52 16.04 -2.92 4.25
N GLY A 53 14.82 -3.37 3.93
CA GLY A 53 14.46 -4.79 4.04
C GLY A 53 15.27 -5.69 3.09
N LEU A 54 15.56 -5.23 1.87
CA LEU A 54 16.45 -5.93 0.93
C LEU A 54 17.87 -6.01 1.49
N GLN A 55 18.41 -4.92 2.03
CA GLN A 55 19.74 -4.90 2.64
C GLN A 55 19.84 -5.87 3.82
N GLN A 56 18.81 -5.92 4.69
CA GLN A 56 18.73 -6.88 5.80
C GLN A 56 18.68 -8.34 5.31
N SER A 57 18.19 -8.58 4.09
CA SER A 57 18.18 -9.90 3.44
C SER A 57 19.49 -10.22 2.69
N GLY A 58 20.49 -9.33 2.77
CA GLY A 58 21.82 -9.52 2.17
C GLY A 58 21.99 -8.95 0.75
N TRP A 59 21.00 -8.21 0.22
CA TRP A 59 21.10 -7.58 -1.10
C TRP A 59 21.78 -6.21 -1.02
N THR A 60 22.77 -5.99 -1.87
CA THR A 60 23.49 -4.70 -1.95
C THR A 60 23.10 -3.98 -3.23
N ILE A 61 22.46 -2.80 -3.09
CA ILE A 61 22.05 -1.98 -4.22
C ILE A 61 23.28 -1.51 -5.00
N GLY A 62 23.24 -1.67 -6.34
CA GLY A 62 24.33 -1.32 -7.24
C GLY A 62 25.42 -2.39 -7.37
N SER A 63 25.39 -3.46 -6.54
CA SER A 63 26.35 -4.56 -6.57
C SER A 63 25.66 -5.89 -6.89
N SER A 64 24.79 -6.39 -6.03
CA SER A 64 24.05 -7.64 -6.25
C SER A 64 22.66 -7.42 -6.84
N VAL A 65 22.08 -6.21 -6.66
CA VAL A 65 20.77 -5.85 -7.20
C VAL A 65 20.78 -4.44 -7.78
N ARG A 66 20.13 -4.28 -8.94
CA ARG A 66 19.81 -2.99 -9.58
C ARG A 66 18.32 -2.73 -9.49
N ILE A 67 17.93 -1.47 -9.30
CA ILE A 67 16.54 -1.06 -9.22
C ILE A 67 16.22 -0.04 -10.30
N ASP A 68 15.16 -0.31 -11.06
CA ASP A 68 14.65 0.57 -12.10
C ASP A 68 13.26 1.07 -11.71
N TYR A 69 13.09 2.38 -11.60
CA TYR A 69 11.88 3.01 -11.10
C TYR A 69 10.98 3.52 -12.22
N ARG A 70 9.65 3.41 -11.99
CA ARG A 70 8.62 4.20 -12.66
C ARG A 70 7.81 4.91 -11.58
N TRP A 71 8.00 6.21 -11.54
CA TRP A 71 7.30 7.08 -10.61
C TRP A 71 5.97 7.46 -11.26
N GLY A 72 4.90 6.96 -10.69
CA GLY A 72 3.55 7.28 -11.11
C GLY A 72 3.13 8.65 -10.65
N THR A 73 2.04 9.09 -11.21
CA THR A 73 1.28 10.26 -10.81
C THR A 73 -0.19 9.84 -10.76
N THR A 74 -1.11 10.78 -10.55
CA THR A 74 -2.54 10.53 -10.66
C THR A 74 -3.03 10.38 -12.11
N ASP A 75 -2.14 10.54 -13.10
CA ASP A 75 -2.44 10.28 -14.52
C ASP A 75 -2.39 8.76 -14.82
N TYR A 76 -3.51 8.09 -14.55
CA TYR A 76 -3.64 6.66 -14.77
C TYR A 76 -3.56 6.23 -16.24
N ALA A 77 -3.76 7.14 -17.19
CA ALA A 77 -3.64 6.83 -18.62
C ALA A 77 -2.21 6.41 -19.02
N ARG A 78 -1.20 6.88 -18.28
CA ARG A 78 0.20 6.53 -18.53
C ARG A 78 0.64 5.20 -17.93
N TYR A 79 -0.18 4.58 -17.08
CA TYR A 79 0.23 3.38 -16.34
C TYR A 79 0.50 2.18 -17.24
N HIS A 80 -0.25 2.05 -18.35
CA HIS A 80 0.03 1.01 -19.34
C HIS A 80 1.42 1.16 -19.97
N GLN A 81 1.83 2.40 -20.29
CA GLN A 81 3.15 2.68 -20.83
C GLN A 81 4.25 2.37 -19.79
N TYR A 82 4.08 2.80 -18.54
CA TYR A 82 5.04 2.53 -17.48
C TYR A 82 5.18 1.03 -17.18
N ALA A 83 4.10 0.28 -17.25
CA ALA A 83 4.13 -1.17 -17.10
C ALA A 83 4.90 -1.82 -18.26
N ALA A 84 4.62 -1.42 -19.51
CA ALA A 84 5.34 -1.93 -20.70
C ALA A 84 6.84 -1.61 -20.63
N ASP A 85 7.21 -0.39 -20.24
CA ASP A 85 8.61 0.03 -20.10
C ASP A 85 9.36 -0.80 -19.05
N LEU A 86 8.73 -1.10 -17.90
CA LEU A 86 9.36 -1.95 -16.88
C LEU A 86 9.50 -3.39 -17.36
N VAL A 87 8.46 -3.94 -17.99
CA VAL A 87 8.48 -5.31 -18.54
C VAL A 87 9.56 -5.46 -19.60
N ALA A 88 9.76 -4.46 -20.47
CA ALA A 88 10.81 -4.45 -21.48
C ALA A 88 12.23 -4.56 -20.90
N LEU A 89 12.44 -4.12 -19.65
CA LEU A 89 13.73 -4.27 -18.96
C LEU A 89 13.95 -5.69 -18.44
N SER A 90 12.97 -6.58 -18.56
CA SER A 90 13.01 -7.98 -18.09
C SER A 90 13.51 -8.11 -16.64
N PRO A 91 12.89 -7.44 -15.66
CA PRO A 91 13.30 -7.57 -14.26
C PRO A 91 13.00 -8.97 -13.70
N ASP A 92 13.78 -9.39 -12.70
CA ASP A 92 13.58 -10.66 -12.00
C ASP A 92 12.33 -10.61 -11.11
N VAL A 93 11.97 -9.42 -10.61
CA VAL A 93 10.74 -9.16 -9.84
C VAL A 93 10.34 -7.68 -9.96
N ILE A 94 9.05 -7.40 -9.88
CA ILE A 94 8.52 -6.04 -9.84
C ILE A 94 7.81 -5.82 -8.50
N LEU A 95 8.23 -4.79 -7.74
CA LEU A 95 7.45 -4.21 -6.66
C LEU A 95 6.48 -3.19 -7.24
N CYS A 96 5.21 -3.28 -6.94
CA CYS A 96 4.26 -2.26 -7.35
C CYS A 96 3.31 -1.83 -6.21
N VAL A 97 2.84 -0.59 -6.29
CA VAL A 97 1.67 -0.17 -5.54
C VAL A 97 0.45 -0.75 -6.24
N ALA A 98 -0.48 -1.33 -5.47
CA ALA A 98 -1.66 -2.00 -6.01
C ALA A 98 -2.65 -1.04 -6.71
N GLY A 99 -3.76 -1.59 -7.16
CA GLY A 99 -4.77 -0.89 -7.94
C GLY A 99 -4.40 -0.82 -9.42
N ALA A 100 -4.44 0.37 -10.02
CA ALA A 100 -4.21 0.55 -11.45
C ALA A 100 -2.82 0.07 -11.92
N ALA A 101 -1.76 0.25 -11.10
CA ALA A 101 -0.42 -0.21 -11.44
C ALA A 101 -0.34 -1.74 -11.55
N LEU A 102 -0.91 -2.46 -10.58
CA LEU A 102 -0.95 -3.92 -10.61
C LEU A 102 -1.75 -4.41 -11.83
N THR A 103 -2.92 -3.83 -12.10
CA THR A 103 -3.74 -4.18 -13.26
C THR A 103 -2.97 -3.98 -14.57
N SER A 104 -2.29 -2.84 -14.73
CA SER A 104 -1.49 -2.55 -15.93
C SER A 104 -0.31 -3.53 -16.08
N LEU A 105 0.38 -3.88 -14.99
CA LEU A 105 1.46 -4.87 -15.01
C LEU A 105 0.95 -6.26 -15.37
N GLN A 106 -0.19 -6.69 -14.82
CA GLN A 106 -0.77 -7.99 -15.14
C GLN A 106 -1.28 -8.11 -16.58
N GLN A 107 -1.60 -6.98 -17.22
CA GLN A 107 -1.88 -6.94 -18.66
C GLN A 107 -0.61 -7.02 -19.50
N ALA A 108 0.49 -6.39 -19.02
CA ALA A 108 1.75 -6.36 -19.75
C ALA A 108 2.58 -7.64 -19.60
N THR A 109 2.44 -8.40 -18.50
CA THR A 109 3.18 -9.64 -18.27
C THR A 109 2.39 -10.68 -17.48
N ARG A 110 2.59 -11.97 -17.83
CA ARG A 110 2.06 -13.12 -17.10
C ARG A 110 3.17 -13.97 -16.45
N THR A 111 4.42 -13.61 -16.67
CA THR A 111 5.58 -14.43 -16.28
C THR A 111 6.50 -13.72 -15.28
N ILE A 112 6.72 -12.40 -15.43
CA ILE A 112 7.55 -11.66 -14.48
C ILE A 112 6.84 -11.60 -13.12
N PRO A 113 7.48 -12.05 -12.04
CA PRO A 113 6.95 -11.99 -10.68
C PRO A 113 6.60 -10.56 -10.24
N ILE A 114 5.45 -10.39 -9.59
CA ILE A 114 4.99 -9.11 -9.08
C ILE A 114 4.71 -9.23 -7.59
N VAL A 115 5.34 -8.37 -6.79
CA VAL A 115 5.02 -8.17 -5.37
C VAL A 115 4.27 -6.85 -5.25
N PHE A 116 3.01 -6.91 -4.90
CA PHE A 116 2.20 -5.70 -4.72
C PHE A 116 2.07 -5.30 -3.24
N VAL A 117 1.92 -4.01 -2.99
CA VAL A 117 1.62 -3.44 -1.68
C VAL A 117 0.38 -2.55 -1.78
N GLY A 118 -0.49 -2.66 -0.81
CA GLY A 118 -1.64 -1.77 -0.72
C GLY A 118 -2.85 -2.20 -1.55
N ALA A 119 -2.98 -3.49 -1.89
CA ALA A 119 -4.17 -3.99 -2.59
C ALA A 119 -5.42 -3.92 -1.72
N ILE A 120 -6.53 -3.52 -2.33
CA ILE A 120 -7.84 -3.55 -1.73
C ILE A 120 -8.62 -4.65 -2.42
N ASP A 121 -9.03 -5.65 -1.66
CA ASP A 121 -9.77 -6.81 -2.18
C ASP A 121 -9.18 -7.38 -3.48
N PRO A 122 -7.93 -7.87 -3.46
CA PRO A 122 -7.27 -8.36 -4.67
C PRO A 122 -7.95 -9.62 -5.26
N VAL A 123 -8.76 -10.33 -4.48
CA VAL A 123 -9.56 -11.48 -4.94
C VAL A 123 -10.80 -10.99 -5.68
N GLY A 124 -11.58 -10.09 -5.09
CA GLY A 124 -12.76 -9.52 -5.74
C GLY A 124 -12.42 -8.69 -6.98
N ALA A 125 -11.23 -8.08 -7.01
CA ALA A 125 -10.70 -7.39 -8.17
C ALA A 125 -10.13 -8.33 -9.26
N GLY A 126 -10.14 -9.66 -9.05
CA GLY A 126 -9.60 -10.65 -9.99
C GLY A 126 -8.09 -10.61 -10.17
N GLN A 127 -7.37 -9.96 -9.25
CA GLN A 127 -5.91 -9.80 -9.32
C GLN A 127 -5.17 -11.06 -8.84
N VAL A 128 -5.78 -11.82 -7.93
CA VAL A 128 -5.30 -13.12 -7.44
C VAL A 128 -6.47 -14.09 -7.26
N ALA A 129 -6.22 -15.39 -7.34
CA ALA A 129 -7.24 -16.40 -7.22
C ALA A 129 -7.78 -16.53 -5.77
N SER A 130 -6.89 -16.44 -4.78
CA SER A 130 -7.24 -16.42 -3.35
C SER A 130 -6.09 -15.79 -2.55
N LEU A 131 -6.35 -15.39 -1.30
CA LEU A 131 -5.28 -14.85 -0.43
C LEU A 131 -4.28 -15.94 -0.05
N ALA A 132 -4.73 -17.15 0.26
CA ALA A 132 -3.86 -18.25 0.69
C ALA A 132 -3.00 -18.82 -0.45
N ARG A 133 -3.54 -18.86 -1.68
CA ARG A 133 -2.86 -19.33 -2.90
C ARG A 133 -3.20 -18.38 -4.04
N PRO A 134 -2.40 -17.31 -4.23
CA PRO A 134 -2.71 -16.29 -5.22
C PRO A 134 -2.75 -16.82 -6.64
N SER A 135 -1.96 -17.86 -6.94
CA SER A 135 -1.76 -18.42 -8.28
C SER A 135 -1.24 -17.36 -9.28
N GLY A 136 -0.73 -17.78 -10.43
CA GLY A 136 -0.18 -16.83 -11.40
C GLY A 136 1.12 -16.16 -10.94
N ASN A 137 1.35 -14.92 -11.41
CA ASN A 137 2.62 -14.22 -11.23
C ASN A 137 2.59 -13.08 -10.19
N ALA A 138 1.49 -12.90 -9.45
CA ALA A 138 1.36 -11.80 -8.49
C ALA A 138 1.04 -12.31 -7.08
N THR A 139 1.70 -11.72 -6.08
CA THR A 139 1.45 -11.88 -4.65
C THR A 139 1.77 -10.58 -3.92
N GLY A 140 1.54 -10.49 -2.62
CA GLY A 140 1.94 -9.30 -1.87
C GLY A 140 1.14 -9.02 -0.62
N PHE A 141 0.83 -7.75 -0.41
CA PHE A 141 0.26 -7.23 0.83
C PHE A 141 -1.00 -6.43 0.53
N ALA A 142 -2.13 -6.87 1.08
CA ALA A 142 -3.39 -6.15 1.01
C ALA A 142 -3.46 -5.07 2.09
N LEU A 143 -4.28 -4.04 1.88
CA LEU A 143 -4.49 -2.99 2.88
C LEU A 143 -5.41 -3.46 4.00
N PHE A 144 -6.59 -3.91 3.65
CA PHE A 144 -7.64 -4.41 4.55
C PHE A 144 -8.84 -4.87 3.71
N GLU A 145 -9.79 -5.50 4.37
CA GLU A 145 -11.10 -5.78 3.79
C GLU A 145 -12.00 -4.54 3.85
N TYR A 146 -12.93 -4.40 2.90
CA TYR A 146 -13.85 -3.26 2.84
C TYR A 146 -14.61 -3.01 4.15
N GLY A 147 -14.93 -4.07 4.92
CA GLY A 147 -15.65 -3.98 6.20
C GLY A 147 -14.99 -3.06 7.24
N LEU A 148 -13.66 -2.93 7.22
CA LEU A 148 -12.96 -2.01 8.10
C LEU A 148 -13.24 -0.53 7.79
N SER A 149 -13.73 -0.21 6.59
CA SER A 149 -14.04 1.17 6.23
C SER A 149 -15.16 1.78 7.09
N GLY A 150 -16.08 0.95 7.60
CA GLY A 150 -17.12 1.38 8.53
C GLY A 150 -16.57 1.97 9.85
N LYS A 151 -15.40 1.49 10.29
CA LYS A 151 -14.74 1.99 11.50
C LYS A 151 -14.41 3.49 11.45
N TRP A 152 -14.15 4.04 10.28
CA TRP A 152 -13.89 5.48 10.15
C TRP A 152 -15.12 6.31 10.48
N LEU A 153 -16.32 5.85 10.09
CA LEU A 153 -17.56 6.54 10.44
C LEU A 153 -17.89 6.37 11.93
N GLU A 154 -17.69 5.17 12.50
CA GLU A 154 -17.83 4.95 13.95
C GLU A 154 -16.90 5.87 14.75
N LEU A 155 -15.62 5.95 14.32
CA LEU A 155 -14.64 6.82 14.98
C LEU A 155 -15.01 8.31 14.84
N LEU A 156 -15.46 8.74 13.66
CA LEU A 156 -15.94 10.10 13.45
C LEU A 156 -17.10 10.45 14.40
N LYS A 157 -18.04 9.53 14.59
CA LYS A 157 -19.17 9.71 15.53
C LYS A 157 -18.75 9.71 17.00
N GLN A 158 -17.74 8.91 17.36
CA GLN A 158 -17.20 8.91 18.72
C GLN A 158 -16.48 10.23 19.05
N LEU A 159 -15.74 10.77 18.08
CA LEU A 159 -15.02 12.05 18.21
C LEU A 159 -15.95 13.26 18.20
N ALA A 160 -16.95 13.24 17.33
CA ALA A 160 -17.87 14.34 17.11
C ALA A 160 -19.32 13.82 17.03
N PRO A 161 -19.98 13.54 18.17
CA PRO A 161 -21.34 12.98 18.20
C PRO A 161 -22.39 13.84 17.48
N GLY A 162 -22.18 15.15 17.39
CA GLY A 162 -23.03 16.09 16.67
C GLY A 162 -22.99 15.98 15.13
N VAL A 163 -22.09 15.20 14.57
CA VAL A 163 -22.03 14.95 13.12
C VAL A 163 -23.23 14.11 12.69
N THR A 164 -24.06 14.64 11.80
CA THR A 164 -25.21 13.95 11.20
C THR A 164 -25.04 13.74 9.69
N ARG A 165 -24.03 14.38 9.11
CA ARG A 165 -23.67 14.27 7.69
C ARG A 165 -22.19 13.96 7.58
N ALA A 166 -21.82 12.96 6.83
CA ALA A 166 -20.40 12.66 6.59
C ALA A 166 -20.11 12.60 5.08
N ALA A 167 -19.06 13.30 4.67
CA ALA A 167 -18.54 13.23 3.31
C ALA A 167 -17.39 12.22 3.25
N VAL A 168 -17.38 11.40 2.22
CA VAL A 168 -16.28 10.48 1.92
C VAL A 168 -15.56 10.97 0.68
N LEU A 169 -14.30 11.38 0.84
CA LEU A 169 -13.46 11.79 -0.29
C LEU A 169 -13.11 10.56 -1.13
N ARG A 170 -13.53 10.53 -2.38
CA ARG A 170 -13.41 9.37 -3.25
C ARG A 170 -12.61 9.71 -4.50
N ASP A 171 -11.48 9.03 -4.70
CA ASP A 171 -10.74 9.07 -5.95
C ASP A 171 -11.54 8.32 -7.02
N SER A 172 -12.17 9.07 -7.95
CA SER A 172 -13.01 8.51 -9.00
C SER A 172 -12.22 7.74 -10.07
N GLY A 173 -10.90 7.87 -10.10
CA GLY A 173 -10.02 7.11 -10.97
C GLY A 173 -9.75 5.66 -10.51
N THR A 174 -10.27 5.25 -9.33
CA THR A 174 -9.99 3.93 -8.76
C THR A 174 -11.27 3.17 -8.38
N ALA A 175 -11.33 1.88 -8.75
CA ALA A 175 -12.45 1.00 -8.39
C ALA A 175 -12.58 0.78 -6.86
N GLY A 176 -11.46 0.83 -6.12
CA GLY A 176 -11.44 0.65 -4.66
C GLY A 176 -12.24 1.71 -3.89
N GLY A 177 -12.47 2.89 -4.49
CA GLY A 177 -13.28 3.95 -3.89
C GLY A 177 -14.77 3.56 -3.74
N ILE A 178 -15.32 2.83 -4.70
CA ILE A 178 -16.72 2.41 -4.71
C ILE A 178 -16.99 1.41 -3.58
N GLY A 179 -16.18 0.37 -3.46
CA GLY A 179 -16.35 -0.67 -2.42
C GLY A 179 -16.21 -0.11 -1.01
N ARG A 180 -15.25 0.79 -0.77
CA ARG A 180 -15.09 1.46 0.52
C ARG A 180 -16.29 2.33 0.87
N PHE A 181 -16.80 3.11 -0.08
CA PHE A 181 -17.99 3.93 0.13
C PHE A 181 -19.19 3.06 0.48
N ALA A 182 -19.43 1.97 -0.24
CA ALA A 182 -20.52 1.04 0.03
C ALA A 182 -20.41 0.42 1.44
N ALA A 183 -19.21 0.07 1.89
CA ALA A 183 -18.99 -0.46 3.24
C ALA A 183 -19.27 0.59 4.33
N ILE A 184 -18.89 1.86 4.14
CA ILE A 184 -19.23 2.95 5.06
C ILE A 184 -20.75 3.19 5.04
N GLN A 185 -21.36 3.14 3.85
CA GLN A 185 -22.80 3.35 3.68
C GLN A 185 -23.63 2.30 4.39
N SER A 186 -23.15 1.05 4.48
CA SER A 186 -23.89 -0.03 5.17
C SER A 186 -24.04 0.20 6.68
N VAL A 187 -23.12 0.92 7.31
CA VAL A 187 -23.17 1.23 8.76
C VAL A 187 -23.78 2.59 9.07
N ALA A 188 -23.93 3.47 8.09
CA ALA A 188 -24.40 4.84 8.28
C ALA A 188 -25.81 4.94 8.92
N PRO A 189 -26.81 4.10 8.57
CA PRO A 189 -28.12 4.16 9.22
C PRO A 189 -28.07 3.89 10.73
N SER A 190 -27.25 2.93 11.19
CA SER A 190 -27.11 2.60 12.61
C SER A 190 -26.46 3.73 13.41
N LEU A 191 -25.73 4.62 12.73
CA LEU A 191 -25.06 5.78 13.30
C LEU A 191 -25.84 7.10 13.07
N SER A 192 -27.07 7.01 12.54
CA SER A 192 -27.93 8.18 12.22
C SER A 192 -27.16 9.23 11.41
N THR A 193 -26.46 8.81 10.37
CA THR A 193 -25.60 9.67 9.56
C THR A 193 -25.94 9.54 8.07
N THR A 194 -26.13 10.68 7.40
CA THR A 194 -26.28 10.75 5.95
C THR A 194 -24.89 10.82 5.30
N LEU A 195 -24.64 10.00 4.27
CA LEU A 195 -23.37 10.01 3.54
C LEU A 195 -23.45 10.73 2.20
N SER A 196 -22.38 11.44 1.89
CA SER A 196 -22.14 12.05 0.58
C SER A 196 -20.83 11.55 0.02
N ALA A 197 -20.81 11.08 -1.23
CA ALA A 197 -19.57 10.80 -1.94
C ALA A 197 -19.05 12.11 -2.55
N LEU A 198 -17.81 12.49 -2.23
CA LEU A 198 -17.10 13.58 -2.90
C LEU A 198 -16.15 12.97 -3.91
N ASP A 199 -16.62 12.85 -5.15
CA ASP A 199 -15.81 12.34 -6.26
C ASP A 199 -14.85 13.40 -6.75
N VAL A 200 -13.56 13.09 -6.70
CA VAL A 200 -12.48 14.04 -7.01
C VAL A 200 -11.42 13.40 -7.90
N ARG A 201 -10.80 14.22 -8.76
CA ARG A 201 -9.71 13.82 -9.67
C ARG A 201 -8.49 14.73 -9.57
N ASP A 202 -8.65 15.92 -8.98
CA ASP A 202 -7.61 16.93 -8.86
C ASP A 202 -7.83 17.84 -7.66
N ALA A 203 -6.88 18.75 -7.41
CA ALA A 203 -6.92 19.72 -6.32
C ALA A 203 -8.12 20.66 -6.39
N ALA A 204 -8.50 21.10 -7.59
CA ALA A 204 -9.62 22.04 -7.77
C ALA A 204 -10.96 21.37 -7.42
N GLU A 205 -11.15 20.12 -7.81
CA GLU A 205 -12.33 19.34 -7.42
C GLU A 205 -12.37 19.06 -5.91
N ILE A 206 -11.22 18.79 -5.29
CA ILE A 206 -11.13 18.64 -3.82
C ILE A 206 -11.60 19.93 -3.15
N GLU A 207 -11.04 21.08 -3.51
CA GLU A 207 -11.40 22.36 -2.90
C GLU A 207 -12.88 22.69 -3.12
N ARG A 208 -13.37 22.57 -4.33
CA ARG A 208 -14.77 22.87 -4.69
C ARG A 208 -15.76 21.99 -3.94
N THR A 209 -15.53 20.65 -3.91
CA THR A 209 -16.50 19.71 -3.32
C THR A 209 -16.49 19.74 -1.80
N VAL A 210 -15.32 19.87 -1.18
CA VAL A 210 -15.21 19.99 0.29
C VAL A 210 -15.83 21.32 0.76
N THR A 211 -15.56 22.42 0.06
CA THR A 211 -16.15 23.73 0.39
C THR A 211 -17.67 23.72 0.24
N ALA A 212 -18.20 23.13 -0.84
CA ALA A 212 -19.64 23.00 -1.03
C ALA A 212 -20.29 22.14 0.07
N PHE A 213 -19.69 21.02 0.44
CA PHE A 213 -20.18 20.16 1.52
C PHE A 213 -20.19 20.88 2.86
N ALA A 214 -19.19 21.70 3.15
CA ALA A 214 -19.04 22.45 4.39
C ALA A 214 -20.05 23.60 4.54
N GLY A 215 -20.76 23.97 3.50
CA GLY A 215 -21.80 25.04 3.51
C GLY A 215 -23.00 24.71 4.41
N GLU A 216 -23.19 23.47 4.80
CA GLU A 216 -24.25 23.05 5.72
C GLU A 216 -23.66 22.55 7.05
N PRO A 217 -24.37 22.73 8.18
CA PRO A 217 -23.88 22.39 9.51
C PRO A 217 -23.78 20.87 9.73
N ASN A 218 -23.14 20.50 10.84
CA ASN A 218 -23.04 19.11 11.36
C ASN A 218 -22.36 18.14 10.37
N GLY A 219 -21.45 18.65 9.52
CA GLY A 219 -20.66 17.87 8.61
C GLY A 219 -19.40 17.28 9.25
N GLY A 220 -18.95 16.11 8.76
CA GLY A 220 -17.66 15.53 9.03
C GLY A 220 -17.06 14.94 7.77
N LEU A 221 -15.74 14.70 7.76
CA LEU A 221 -15.02 14.24 6.57
C LEU A 221 -14.35 12.90 6.86
N ILE A 222 -14.45 11.98 5.92
CA ILE A 222 -13.70 10.71 5.91
C ILE A 222 -12.78 10.73 4.68
N VAL A 223 -11.49 10.52 4.91
CA VAL A 223 -10.46 10.57 3.85
C VAL A 223 -9.78 9.21 3.74
N PRO A 224 -10.29 8.31 2.88
CA PRO A 224 -9.65 7.04 2.60
C PRO A 224 -8.33 7.22 1.85
N LEU A 225 -7.44 6.25 2.00
CA LEU A 225 -6.15 6.23 1.33
C LEU A 225 -6.32 6.13 -0.19
N SER A 226 -5.74 7.08 -0.93
CA SER A 226 -5.53 7.04 -2.37
C SER A 226 -4.27 7.82 -2.74
N GLY A 227 -3.72 7.60 -3.93
CA GLY A 227 -2.58 8.40 -4.42
C GLY A 227 -2.93 9.89 -4.48
N LEU A 228 -4.13 10.21 -4.97
CA LEU A 228 -4.64 11.58 -5.04
C LEU A 228 -4.72 12.23 -3.65
N ALA A 229 -5.31 11.53 -2.67
CA ALA A 229 -5.44 12.07 -1.32
C ALA A 229 -4.08 12.32 -0.66
N ILE A 230 -3.09 11.44 -0.87
CA ILE A 230 -1.73 11.62 -0.33
C ILE A 230 -1.04 12.81 -0.99
N SER A 231 -1.09 12.90 -2.32
CA SER A 231 -0.45 14.01 -3.06
C SER A 231 -1.03 15.38 -2.71
N HIS A 232 -2.29 15.43 -2.26
CA HIS A 232 -2.99 16.66 -1.86
C HIS A 232 -3.32 16.72 -0.37
N ARG A 233 -2.56 15.98 0.48
CA ARG A 233 -2.85 15.89 1.92
C ARG A 233 -2.89 17.24 2.63
N ASP A 234 -1.96 18.15 2.30
CA ASP A 234 -1.89 19.46 2.95
C ASP A 234 -3.10 20.33 2.59
N LEU A 235 -3.57 20.27 1.33
CA LEU A 235 -4.80 20.92 0.90
C LEU A 235 -6.02 20.36 1.65
N ILE A 236 -6.17 19.04 1.73
CA ILE A 236 -7.29 18.39 2.38
C ILE A 236 -7.34 18.73 3.87
N VAL A 237 -6.21 18.68 4.56
CA VAL A 237 -6.10 19.05 5.98
C VAL A 237 -6.41 20.53 6.19
N THR A 238 -5.89 21.41 5.33
CA THR A 238 -6.17 22.85 5.37
C THR A 238 -7.67 23.14 5.19
N LEU A 239 -8.33 22.46 4.26
CA LEU A 239 -9.78 22.62 4.03
C LEU A 239 -10.59 22.13 5.23
N ALA A 240 -10.24 20.97 5.80
CA ALA A 240 -10.90 20.45 7.00
C ALA A 240 -10.77 21.44 8.16
N ALA A 241 -9.58 22.02 8.39
CA ALA A 241 -9.34 23.02 9.43
C ALA A 241 -10.10 24.32 9.16
N ARG A 242 -10.02 24.87 7.93
CA ARG A 242 -10.69 26.10 7.49
C ARG A 242 -12.21 26.05 7.75
N HIS A 243 -12.81 24.92 7.42
CA HIS A 243 -14.25 24.71 7.54
C HIS A 243 -14.67 24.07 8.85
N ARG A 244 -13.73 23.87 9.79
CA ARG A 244 -13.98 23.22 11.09
C ARG A 244 -14.68 21.87 10.97
N LEU A 245 -14.33 21.08 9.94
CA LEU A 245 -14.86 19.75 9.73
C LEU A 245 -14.05 18.74 10.59
N PRO A 246 -14.67 18.06 11.54
CA PRO A 246 -14.07 16.87 12.13
C PRO A 246 -13.72 15.88 11.02
N ALA A 247 -12.47 15.41 10.99
CA ALA A 247 -12.02 14.57 9.89
C ALA A 247 -11.30 13.33 10.40
N VAL A 248 -11.65 12.17 9.84
CA VAL A 248 -10.99 10.88 10.05
C VAL A 248 -10.23 10.50 8.78
N TYR A 249 -8.96 10.24 8.96
CA TYR A 249 -8.04 9.84 7.90
C TYR A 249 -7.70 8.37 8.03
N SER A 250 -7.42 7.70 6.94
CA SER A 250 -6.99 6.30 6.96
C SER A 250 -5.47 6.14 7.03
N TYR A 251 -4.71 7.25 7.21
CA TYR A 251 -3.26 7.18 7.13
C TYR A 251 -2.55 8.29 7.93
N ARG A 252 -1.51 7.89 8.67
CA ARG A 252 -0.74 8.72 9.61
C ARG A 252 -0.20 10.05 9.03
N PRO A 253 0.34 10.15 7.80
CA PRO A 253 0.87 11.41 7.26
C PRO A 253 -0.13 12.57 7.22
N PHE A 254 -1.44 12.31 7.22
CA PHE A 254 -2.42 13.38 7.37
C PHE A 254 -2.38 14.01 8.76
N ILE A 255 -2.02 13.22 9.80
CA ILE A 255 -1.98 13.73 11.18
C ILE A 255 -0.72 14.57 11.38
N THR A 256 0.43 14.18 10.82
CA THR A 256 1.62 15.01 10.82
C THR A 256 1.46 16.31 10.04
N ALA A 257 0.55 16.34 9.05
CA ALA A 257 0.15 17.56 8.33
C ALA A 257 -0.88 18.43 9.11
N GLY A 258 -1.31 18.01 10.32
CA GLY A 258 -2.26 18.75 11.14
C GLY A 258 -3.70 18.19 11.14
N GLY A 259 -3.94 17.01 10.58
CA GLY A 259 -5.23 16.32 10.63
C GLY A 259 -5.61 15.90 12.04
N LEU A 260 -6.91 15.63 12.28
CA LEU A 260 -7.46 15.34 13.61
C LEU A 260 -7.09 13.94 14.10
N VAL A 261 -7.42 12.91 13.32
CA VAL A 261 -7.24 11.52 13.73
C VAL A 261 -7.04 10.61 12.52
N SER A 262 -6.16 9.61 12.65
CA SER A 262 -6.04 8.56 11.65
C SER A 262 -6.19 7.17 12.28
N TYR A 263 -6.81 6.28 11.50
CA TYR A 263 -6.85 4.86 11.79
C TYR A 263 -6.64 4.06 10.50
N GLY A 264 -5.53 3.36 10.42
CA GLY A 264 -5.19 2.59 9.21
C GLY A 264 -3.95 1.72 9.36
N PRO A 265 -3.60 0.95 8.32
CA PRO A 265 -2.47 0.03 8.36
C PRO A 265 -1.13 0.77 8.33
N ASP A 266 -0.13 0.19 9.00
CA ASP A 266 1.28 0.60 8.91
C ASP A 266 1.86 0.19 7.54
N LEU A 267 1.82 1.12 6.58
CA LEU A 267 2.33 0.89 5.23
C LEU A 267 3.85 0.75 5.18
N ILE A 268 4.58 1.46 6.03
CA ILE A 268 6.04 1.37 6.09
C ILE A 268 6.45 -0.06 6.44
N ASN A 269 5.75 -0.68 7.39
CA ASN A 269 5.95 -2.08 7.74
C ASN A 269 5.62 -3.01 6.56
N GLN A 270 4.56 -2.74 5.80
CA GLN A 270 4.22 -3.56 4.63
C GLN A 270 5.31 -3.49 3.56
N TYR A 271 5.87 -2.31 3.25
CA TYR A 271 6.97 -2.18 2.30
C TYR A 271 8.23 -2.90 2.78
N ARG A 272 8.57 -2.82 4.08
CA ARG A 272 9.68 -3.59 4.67
C ARG A 272 9.46 -5.09 4.51
N ARG A 273 8.25 -5.58 4.76
CA ARG A 273 7.88 -6.99 4.57
C ARG A 273 7.86 -7.41 3.10
N ALA A 274 7.49 -6.53 2.17
CA ALA A 274 7.53 -6.80 0.75
C ALA A 274 8.94 -7.13 0.26
N ALA A 275 9.98 -6.56 0.90
CA ALA A 275 11.37 -6.92 0.61
C ALA A 275 11.67 -8.40 0.87
N SER A 276 11.07 -9.02 1.92
CA SER A 276 11.24 -10.45 2.18
C SER A 276 10.61 -11.32 1.08
N TYR A 277 9.51 -10.87 0.46
CA TYR A 277 8.91 -11.54 -0.69
C TYR A 277 9.77 -11.36 -1.93
N GLY A 278 10.31 -10.16 -2.14
CA GLY A 278 11.32 -9.91 -3.18
C GLY A 278 12.52 -10.82 -3.05
N ASP A 279 13.07 -10.97 -1.84
CA ASP A 279 14.18 -11.87 -1.53
C ASP A 279 13.88 -13.34 -1.88
N ARG A 280 12.74 -13.85 -1.42
CA ARG A 280 12.31 -15.25 -1.67
C ARG A 280 12.16 -15.49 -3.18
N ILE A 281 11.56 -14.56 -3.92
CA ILE A 281 11.38 -14.66 -5.37
C ILE A 281 12.73 -14.59 -6.10
N LEU A 282 13.63 -13.68 -5.70
CA LEU A 282 14.97 -13.59 -6.28
C LEU A 282 15.81 -14.87 -6.04
N LYS A 283 15.48 -15.63 -4.99
CA LYS A 283 16.05 -16.94 -4.68
C LYS A 283 15.33 -18.11 -5.37
N GLY A 284 14.29 -17.83 -6.18
CA GLY A 284 13.62 -18.83 -7.04
C GLY A 284 12.25 -19.31 -6.55
N GLU A 285 11.71 -18.74 -5.48
CA GLU A 285 10.36 -19.09 -5.03
C GLU A 285 9.30 -18.48 -5.95
N LYS A 286 8.22 -19.20 -6.20
CA LYS A 286 7.17 -18.74 -7.10
C LYS A 286 6.20 -17.80 -6.37
N PRO A 287 5.79 -16.66 -6.96
CA PRO A 287 4.83 -15.76 -6.34
C PRO A 287 3.48 -16.43 -6.03
N GLY A 288 3.04 -17.38 -6.87
CA GLY A 288 1.79 -18.12 -6.66
C GLY A 288 1.77 -19.01 -5.42
N ASP A 289 2.94 -19.34 -4.84
CA ASP A 289 3.08 -20.14 -3.62
C ASP A 289 3.19 -19.26 -2.35
N LEU A 290 3.35 -17.95 -2.52
CA LEU A 290 3.44 -16.97 -1.45
C LEU A 290 2.04 -16.39 -1.15
N PRO A 291 1.48 -16.57 0.06
CA PRO A 291 0.15 -16.05 0.37
C PRO A 291 0.11 -14.53 0.34
N VAL A 292 -1.01 -13.96 -0.07
CA VAL A 292 -1.27 -12.54 0.11
C VAL A 292 -1.52 -12.26 1.59
N MET A 293 -0.73 -11.36 2.17
CA MET A 293 -0.79 -11.03 3.58
C MET A 293 -1.71 -9.84 3.83
N LEU A 294 -2.57 -9.97 4.83
CA LEU A 294 -3.32 -8.86 5.40
C LEU A 294 -2.45 -8.08 6.40
N PRO A 295 -2.77 -6.81 6.68
CA PRO A 295 -2.10 -6.06 7.74
C PRO A 295 -2.27 -6.75 9.09
N THR A 296 -1.19 -6.84 9.84
CA THR A 296 -1.22 -7.31 11.22
C THR A 296 -1.06 -6.16 12.22
N LYS A 297 -0.73 -4.98 11.73
CA LYS A 297 -0.54 -3.78 12.52
C LYS A 297 -1.35 -2.64 11.93
N PHE A 298 -2.19 -2.04 12.76
CA PHE A 298 -2.90 -0.81 12.50
C PHE A 298 -2.34 0.26 13.42
N GLU A 299 -2.44 1.52 13.00
CA GLU A 299 -2.01 2.68 13.78
C GLU A 299 -3.22 3.58 14.00
N PHE A 300 -3.47 3.89 15.28
CA PHE A 300 -4.46 4.86 15.72
C PHE A 300 -3.73 6.07 16.27
N VAL A 301 -3.77 7.18 15.56
CA VAL A 301 -3.05 8.41 15.92
C VAL A 301 -4.02 9.55 16.10
N ILE A 302 -3.89 10.29 17.20
CA ILE A 302 -4.74 11.43 17.55
C ILE A 302 -3.92 12.70 17.66
N ASN A 303 -4.39 13.81 17.07
CA ASN A 303 -3.80 15.14 17.22
C ASN A 303 -4.64 15.98 18.18
N ILE A 304 -4.17 16.11 19.42
CA ILE A 304 -4.88 16.89 20.47
C ILE A 304 -4.90 18.38 20.16
N LYS A 305 -3.85 18.91 19.54
CA LYS A 305 -3.82 20.33 19.15
C LYS A 305 -4.96 20.64 18.17
N THR A 306 -5.17 19.78 17.18
CA THR A 306 -6.26 19.93 16.22
C THR A 306 -7.62 19.70 16.87
N ALA A 307 -7.75 18.73 17.78
CA ALA A 307 -8.98 18.52 18.54
C ALA A 307 -9.37 19.77 19.33
N LYS A 308 -8.43 20.36 20.06
CA LYS A 308 -8.63 21.63 20.80
C LYS A 308 -9.07 22.78 19.89
N ALA A 309 -8.42 22.92 18.71
CA ALA A 309 -8.76 23.97 17.74
C ALA A 309 -10.18 23.80 17.16
N LEU A 310 -10.68 22.56 17.06
CA LEU A 310 -12.03 22.25 16.63
C LEU A 310 -13.07 22.29 17.77
N GLY A 311 -12.63 22.46 19.02
CA GLY A 311 -13.52 22.40 20.20
C GLY A 311 -13.98 20.97 20.54
N ILE A 312 -13.24 19.95 20.10
CA ILE A 312 -13.55 18.53 20.31
C ILE A 312 -12.84 18.05 21.58
N GLN A 313 -13.62 17.50 22.51
CA GLN A 313 -13.07 16.78 23.67
C GLN A 313 -12.87 15.31 23.32
N ILE A 314 -11.62 14.85 23.36
CA ILE A 314 -11.31 13.44 23.18
C ILE A 314 -11.51 12.72 24.50
N SER A 315 -12.29 11.64 24.51
CA SER A 315 -12.51 10.84 25.72
C SER A 315 -11.25 10.09 26.14
N ASP A 316 -11.09 9.86 27.45
CA ASP A 316 -9.97 9.08 28.02
C ASP A 316 -9.89 7.68 27.39
N ASN A 317 -11.06 7.09 27.08
CA ASN A 317 -11.11 5.80 26.40
C ASN A 317 -10.46 5.85 25.01
N LEU A 318 -10.73 6.87 24.20
CA LEU A 318 -10.08 7.02 22.88
C LEU A 318 -8.59 7.31 23.02
N LEU A 319 -8.19 8.11 24.00
CA LEU A 319 -6.77 8.39 24.28
C LEU A 319 -6.01 7.13 24.68
N SER A 320 -6.63 6.27 25.50
CA SER A 320 -6.00 5.00 25.93
C SER A 320 -5.88 3.96 24.82
N LEU A 321 -6.66 4.08 23.73
CA LEU A 321 -6.60 3.20 22.57
C LEU A 321 -5.64 3.70 21.49
N ALA A 322 -5.18 4.95 21.60
CA ALA A 322 -4.27 5.53 20.61
C ALA A 322 -2.86 4.94 20.76
N ASP A 323 -2.27 4.55 19.63
CA ASP A 323 -0.85 4.15 19.57
C ASP A 323 0.06 5.37 19.72
N GLU A 324 -0.43 6.55 19.32
CA GLU A 324 0.32 7.81 19.40
C GLU A 324 -0.64 8.99 19.58
N VAL A 325 -0.25 9.92 20.44
CA VAL A 325 -0.94 11.18 20.66
C VAL A 325 0.02 12.32 20.35
N ILE A 326 -0.34 13.18 19.37
CA ILE A 326 0.44 14.35 18.96
C ILE A 326 -0.13 15.59 19.68
N GLU A 327 0.75 16.37 20.36
CA GLU A 327 0.40 17.58 21.12
C GLU A 327 0.75 18.87 20.36
#